data_1a84c97b64cf614102d8881289c1ea7c
#
_entry.id   1a84c97b64cf614102d8881289c1ea7c
#
_cell.length_a   1.000
_cell.length_b   1.000
_cell.length_c   1.000
_cell.angle_alpha   90.00
_cell.angle_beta   90.00
_cell.angle_gamma   90.00
#
_symmetry.space_group_name_H-M   'P 1'
#
loop_
_entity.id
_entity.type
_entity.pdbx_description
1 polymer ?
#
loop_
_entity_poly.entity_id
_entity_poly.type
_entity_poly.pdbx_seq_one_letter_code
_entity_poly.pdbx_strand_id
1 'polypeptide(L)'
;MTSVLIAGGTGMLGRSIASHLLDQRGVDVRLLVRDSSPRDPGKEGALQHLVSRGASIVAGDVSDPASLDQATQGVDVVISALQGRSEIIVDGQVALAEAAVRNGVRRFFPSDFAIDLFAAPEGAPQFDLRKHADALIDALPLQVVHVLNGAFMDMMLDPETAGIVNLQNNTARLWGTGDEPFNLTTADDTAHFTARLATDPEDISGVRTVSGAETTFNAIIAETERLADTTLAVQILGDADDLRRITAEAADPWSVIIQWYFLSMITVPPFTRTENHRYPELQLTTLNRYLTDAHQAHRVLQTQGQS
;
A
#
# COMPACT_ATOMS: atom_id res chain seq x y z
N MET A 1 -10.86 -2.09 25.04
CA MET A 1 -10.73 -1.00 24.05
C MET A 1 -9.31 -1.09 23.53
N THR A 2 -9.13 -1.22 22.23
CA THR A 2 -7.80 -1.36 21.61
C THR A 2 -7.35 0.01 21.12
N SER A 3 -6.19 0.49 21.58
CA SER A 3 -5.62 1.76 21.14
C SER A 3 -4.64 1.53 19.99
N VAL A 4 -4.87 2.17 18.84
CA VAL A 4 -4.08 2.03 17.62
C VAL A 4 -3.46 3.36 17.22
N LEU A 5 -2.14 3.43 17.15
CA LEU A 5 -1.41 4.59 16.62
C LEU A 5 -1.06 4.36 15.16
N ILE A 6 -1.35 5.34 14.31
CA ILE A 6 -1.02 5.29 12.87
C ILE A 6 -0.03 6.39 12.53
N ALA A 7 1.16 6.01 12.10
CA ALA A 7 2.13 6.89 11.47
C ALA A 7 1.84 6.93 9.95
N GLY A 8 1.73 8.13 9.37
CA GLY A 8 1.33 8.30 7.97
C GLY A 8 -0.19 8.30 7.73
N GLY A 9 -1.00 8.54 8.77
CA GLY A 9 -2.47 8.49 8.75
C GLY A 9 -3.15 9.48 7.81
N THR A 10 -2.45 10.42 7.19
CA THR A 10 -2.99 11.34 6.18
C THR A 10 -2.67 10.93 4.73
N GLY A 11 -1.86 9.88 4.55
CA GLY A 11 -1.57 9.30 3.23
C GLY A 11 -2.73 8.46 2.68
N MET A 12 -2.63 8.04 1.44
CA MET A 12 -3.66 7.25 0.75
C MET A 12 -4.08 6.02 1.57
N LEU A 13 -3.13 5.16 1.92
CA LEU A 13 -3.39 3.93 2.67
C LEU A 13 -3.70 4.21 4.14
N GLY A 14 -2.90 5.05 4.81
CA GLY A 14 -3.05 5.32 6.24
C GLY A 14 -4.40 5.94 6.61
N ARG A 15 -4.94 6.84 5.78
CA ARG A 15 -6.29 7.42 6.00
C ARG A 15 -7.39 6.39 5.83
N SER A 16 -7.25 5.45 4.90
CA SER A 16 -8.21 4.37 4.72
C SER A 16 -8.15 3.38 5.88
N ILE A 17 -6.95 3.01 6.37
CA ILE A 17 -6.78 2.19 7.58
C ILE A 17 -7.45 2.87 8.78
N ALA A 18 -7.19 4.16 9.00
CA ALA A 18 -7.81 4.93 10.08
C ALA A 18 -9.34 4.92 9.98
N SER A 19 -9.86 5.10 8.77
CA SER A 19 -11.30 5.07 8.49
C SER A 19 -11.93 3.74 8.89
N HIS A 20 -11.37 2.61 8.44
CA HIS A 20 -11.87 1.28 8.77
C HIS A 20 -11.73 0.93 10.27
N LEU A 21 -10.70 1.44 10.95
CA LEU A 21 -10.57 1.28 12.40
C LEU A 21 -11.64 2.07 13.18
N LEU A 22 -11.96 3.29 12.72
CA LEU A 22 -13.01 4.12 13.32
C LEU A 22 -14.42 3.52 13.16
N ASP A 23 -14.63 2.66 12.17
CA ASP A 23 -15.90 1.92 12.01
C ASP A 23 -16.03 0.75 12.98
N GLN A 24 -14.93 0.34 13.64
CA GLN A 24 -14.91 -0.76 14.59
C GLN A 24 -15.25 -0.28 16.02
N ARG A 25 -16.14 -0.99 16.69
CA ARG A 25 -16.49 -0.68 18.09
C ARG A 25 -15.33 -1.01 19.04
N GLY A 26 -15.04 -0.12 19.96
CA GLY A 26 -14.04 -0.35 21.00
C GLY A 26 -12.60 -0.14 20.52
N VAL A 27 -12.40 0.59 19.44
CA VAL A 27 -11.07 1.01 18.96
C VAL A 27 -10.89 2.51 19.22
N ASP A 28 -9.74 2.88 19.78
CA ASP A 28 -9.25 4.25 19.93
C ASP A 28 -8.19 4.50 18.86
N VAL A 29 -8.47 5.39 17.92
CA VAL A 29 -7.57 5.68 16.79
C VAL A 29 -6.80 6.96 17.05
N ARG A 30 -5.48 6.86 17.04
CA ARG A 30 -4.55 7.96 17.22
C ARG A 30 -3.71 8.16 15.95
N LEU A 31 -3.60 9.40 15.50
CA LEU A 31 -2.83 9.76 14.30
C LEU A 31 -1.55 10.46 14.73
N LEU A 32 -0.38 9.89 14.40
CA LEU A 32 0.91 10.53 14.60
C LEU A 32 1.07 11.67 13.59
N VAL A 33 1.16 12.90 14.06
CA VAL A 33 1.20 14.10 13.24
C VAL A 33 2.35 15.00 13.67
N ARG A 34 3.16 15.44 12.72
CA ARG A 34 4.25 16.41 12.95
C ARG A 34 3.70 17.81 13.16
N ASP A 35 4.14 18.49 14.24
CA ASP A 35 3.71 19.85 14.54
C ASP A 35 4.25 20.90 13.56
N SER A 36 5.42 20.64 12.97
CA SER A 36 6.21 21.64 12.23
C SER A 36 6.02 21.65 10.72
N SER A 37 5.16 20.79 10.16
CA SER A 37 5.01 20.72 8.70
C SER A 37 3.87 21.58 8.18
N PRO A 38 4.13 22.45 7.18
CA PRO A 38 3.07 22.96 6.33
C PRO A 38 2.32 21.75 5.74
N ARG A 39 1.02 21.67 6.01
CA ARG A 39 0.22 20.56 5.48
C ARG A 39 -0.30 20.92 4.11
N ASP A 40 -0.15 20.01 3.19
CA ASP A 40 -0.88 20.06 1.93
C ASP A 40 -2.39 20.14 2.23
N PRO A 41 -3.17 21.00 1.53
CA PRO A 41 -4.62 21.15 1.80
C PRO A 41 -5.40 19.83 1.77
N GLY A 42 -5.03 18.89 0.90
CA GLY A 42 -5.65 17.56 0.82
C GLY A 42 -5.37 16.73 2.08
N LYS A 43 -4.14 16.77 2.60
CA LYS A 43 -3.77 16.09 3.85
C LYS A 43 -4.44 16.73 5.06
N GLU A 44 -4.58 18.04 5.08
CA GLU A 44 -5.29 18.74 6.15
C GLU A 44 -6.78 18.38 6.15
N GLY A 45 -7.44 18.36 4.98
CA GLY A 45 -8.84 17.94 4.86
C GLY A 45 -9.05 16.50 5.30
N ALA A 46 -8.14 15.59 4.93
CA ALA A 46 -8.17 14.19 5.36
C ALA A 46 -8.04 14.07 6.89
N LEU A 47 -7.13 14.83 7.50
CA LEU A 47 -6.94 14.85 8.96
C LEU A 47 -8.20 15.33 9.67
N GLN A 48 -8.76 16.47 9.25
CA GLN A 48 -9.99 17.03 9.83
C GLN A 48 -11.17 16.07 9.69
N HIS A 49 -11.30 15.38 8.57
CA HIS A 49 -12.32 14.36 8.38
C HIS A 49 -12.18 13.21 9.39
N LEU A 50 -10.97 12.66 9.58
CA LEU A 50 -10.75 11.57 10.53
C LEU A 50 -10.99 12.02 11.97
N VAL A 51 -10.56 13.24 12.34
CA VAL A 51 -10.83 13.81 13.67
C VAL A 51 -12.33 14.00 13.91
N SER A 52 -13.08 14.47 12.92
CA SER A 52 -14.54 14.62 13.04
C SER A 52 -15.26 13.28 13.27
N ARG A 53 -14.64 12.17 12.87
CA ARG A 53 -15.12 10.80 13.09
C ARG A 53 -14.64 10.19 14.41
N GLY A 54 -13.81 10.89 15.19
CA GLY A 54 -13.37 10.45 16.51
C GLY A 54 -11.89 10.07 16.62
N ALA A 55 -11.06 10.23 15.57
CA ALA A 55 -9.62 10.07 15.71
C ALA A 55 -9.01 11.18 16.56
N SER A 56 -8.02 10.84 17.38
CA SER A 56 -7.23 11.81 18.13
C SER A 56 -5.89 12.08 17.44
N ILE A 57 -5.39 13.30 17.58
CA ILE A 57 -4.06 13.68 17.09
C ILE A 57 -3.06 13.51 18.24
N VAL A 58 -1.94 12.86 17.93
CA VAL A 58 -0.78 12.78 18.80
C VAL A 58 0.39 13.44 18.10
N ALA A 59 0.98 14.44 18.74
CA ALA A 59 2.17 15.12 18.21
C ALA A 59 3.37 14.18 18.25
N GLY A 60 4.12 14.11 17.15
CA GLY A 60 5.38 13.36 17.10
C GLY A 60 5.97 13.32 15.70
N ASP A 61 7.27 13.13 15.65
CA ASP A 61 8.06 13.03 14.43
C ASP A 61 8.94 11.76 14.51
N VAL A 62 8.94 10.96 13.47
CA VAL A 62 9.77 9.74 13.41
C VAL A 62 11.27 10.06 13.44
N SER A 63 11.66 11.28 13.14
CA SER A 63 13.03 11.79 13.30
C SER A 63 13.36 12.28 14.72
N ASP A 64 12.39 12.32 15.64
CA ASP A 64 12.56 12.73 17.05
C ASP A 64 12.15 11.60 17.99
N PRO A 65 13.09 10.74 18.43
CA PRO A 65 12.80 9.60 19.31
C PRO A 65 12.10 9.96 20.62
N ALA A 66 12.36 11.17 21.16
CA ALA A 66 11.71 11.60 22.41
C ALA A 66 10.21 11.84 22.23
N SER A 67 9.80 12.37 21.07
CA SER A 67 8.39 12.55 20.74
C SER A 67 7.66 11.21 20.55
N LEU A 68 8.36 10.19 20.04
CA LEU A 68 7.81 8.86 19.82
C LEU A 68 7.52 8.12 21.13
N ASP A 69 8.34 8.32 22.17
CA ASP A 69 8.07 7.74 23.49
C ASP A 69 6.75 8.27 24.09
N GLN A 70 6.42 9.53 23.88
CA GLN A 70 5.13 10.09 24.31
C GLN A 70 3.98 9.57 23.42
N ALA A 71 4.20 9.49 22.12
CA ALA A 71 3.17 9.09 21.17
C ALA A 71 2.72 7.63 21.35
N THR A 72 3.61 6.75 21.78
CA THR A 72 3.34 5.31 21.97
C THR A 72 2.82 4.95 23.35
N GLN A 73 2.70 5.90 24.30
CA GLN A 73 2.15 5.63 25.63
C GLN A 73 0.69 5.18 25.58
N GLY A 74 0.41 4.04 26.22
CA GLY A 74 -0.95 3.48 26.28
C GLY A 74 -1.50 3.07 24.91
N VAL A 75 -0.63 2.73 23.97
CA VAL A 75 -0.96 2.19 22.66
C VAL A 75 -0.80 0.67 22.68
N ASP A 76 -1.77 -0.05 22.13
CA ASP A 76 -1.71 -1.51 22.01
C ASP A 76 -1.09 -1.94 20.67
N VAL A 77 -1.32 -1.16 19.61
CA VAL A 77 -0.93 -1.48 18.23
C VAL A 77 -0.39 -0.25 17.53
N VAL A 78 0.73 -0.37 16.83
CA VAL A 78 1.29 0.66 15.94
C VAL A 78 1.22 0.19 14.50
N ILE A 79 0.73 1.05 13.61
CA ILE A 79 0.71 0.83 12.16
C ILE A 79 1.54 1.94 11.51
N SER A 80 2.60 1.54 10.80
CA SER A 80 3.38 2.43 9.95
C SER A 80 2.84 2.35 8.52
N ALA A 81 2.34 3.46 8.01
CA ALA A 81 1.98 3.66 6.60
C ALA A 81 2.84 4.79 6.01
N LEU A 82 4.13 4.77 6.37
CA LEU A 82 5.10 5.79 6.00
C LEU A 82 5.65 5.54 4.60
N GLN A 83 6.01 6.62 3.94
CA GLN A 83 6.76 6.62 2.69
C GLN A 83 7.93 7.60 2.81
N GLY A 84 9.03 7.28 2.16
CA GLY A 84 10.21 8.13 2.19
C GLY A 84 11.47 7.39 1.80
N ARG A 85 12.59 8.04 2.05
CA ARG A 85 13.93 7.47 1.90
C ARG A 85 14.40 6.84 3.23
N SER A 86 15.69 6.53 3.33
CA SER A 86 16.28 5.80 4.47
C SER A 86 15.94 6.42 5.82
N GLU A 87 15.99 7.75 5.91
CA GLU A 87 15.76 8.49 7.16
C GLU A 87 14.33 8.26 7.73
N ILE A 88 13.36 7.97 6.86
CA ILE A 88 11.97 7.71 7.26
C ILE A 88 11.71 6.21 7.38
N ILE A 89 12.10 5.44 6.33
CA ILE A 89 11.72 4.02 6.23
C ILE A 89 12.62 3.14 7.12
N VAL A 90 13.90 3.46 7.26
CA VAL A 90 14.80 2.71 8.14
C VAL A 90 14.86 3.37 9.51
N ASP A 91 15.49 4.55 9.60
CA ASP A 91 15.81 5.15 10.89
C ASP A 91 14.53 5.51 11.67
N GLY A 92 13.58 6.18 11.01
CA GLY A 92 12.34 6.63 11.63
C GLY A 92 11.40 5.48 12.01
N GLN A 93 11.28 4.47 11.15
CA GLN A 93 10.39 3.35 11.42
C GLN A 93 10.95 2.44 12.53
N VAL A 94 12.27 2.21 12.54
CA VAL A 94 12.95 1.47 13.62
C VAL A 94 12.83 2.22 14.94
N ALA A 95 13.07 3.54 14.96
CA ALA A 95 12.89 4.35 16.17
C ALA A 95 11.45 4.28 16.72
N LEU A 96 10.44 4.28 15.84
CA LEU A 96 9.03 4.11 16.22
C LEU A 96 8.77 2.72 16.82
N ALA A 97 9.34 1.66 16.25
CA ALA A 97 9.21 0.31 16.76
C ALA A 97 9.92 0.14 18.14
N GLU A 98 11.10 0.75 18.32
CA GLU A 98 11.79 0.77 19.60
C GLU A 98 11.00 1.52 20.69
N ALA A 99 10.39 2.67 20.34
CA ALA A 99 9.51 3.38 21.26
C ALA A 99 8.28 2.54 21.62
N ALA A 100 7.72 1.81 20.65
CA ALA A 100 6.64 0.86 20.87
C ALA A 100 7.03 -0.22 21.90
N VAL A 101 8.24 -0.79 21.78
CA VAL A 101 8.77 -1.77 22.78
C VAL A 101 8.86 -1.14 24.17
N ARG A 102 9.47 0.05 24.29
CA ARG A 102 9.62 0.73 25.58
C ARG A 102 8.31 1.00 26.30
N ASN A 103 7.24 1.20 25.54
CA ASN A 103 5.91 1.49 26.08
C ASN A 103 4.96 0.27 26.12
N GLY A 104 5.47 -0.94 25.84
CA GLY A 104 4.73 -2.18 25.98
C GLY A 104 3.67 -2.40 24.90
N VAL A 105 3.84 -1.79 23.73
CA VAL A 105 3.00 -2.06 22.55
C VAL A 105 3.10 -3.53 22.20
N ARG A 106 1.97 -4.16 21.94
CA ARG A 106 1.92 -5.61 21.62
C ARG A 106 2.28 -5.90 20.17
N ARG A 107 1.78 -5.08 19.23
CA ARG A 107 1.82 -5.39 17.78
C ARG A 107 2.28 -4.21 16.96
N PHE A 108 3.12 -4.49 15.96
CA PHE A 108 3.66 -3.50 15.05
C PHE A 108 3.47 -3.94 13.59
N PHE A 109 2.99 -3.03 12.76
CA PHE A 109 2.89 -3.21 11.31
C PHE A 109 3.91 -2.30 10.64
N PRO A 110 4.98 -2.83 10.06
CA PRO A 110 5.88 -2.04 9.22
C PRO A 110 5.18 -1.64 7.90
N SER A 111 5.75 -0.66 7.20
CA SER A 111 5.15 -0.10 5.98
C SER A 111 5.53 -0.92 4.74
N ASP A 112 5.10 -2.18 4.68
CA ASP A 112 5.51 -3.15 3.66
C ASP A 112 4.50 -3.34 2.52
N PHE A 113 3.37 -2.72 2.63
CA PHE A 113 2.23 -2.83 1.72
C PHE A 113 2.63 -2.81 0.25
N ALA A 114 2.94 -3.98 -0.31
CA ALA A 114 3.50 -4.15 -1.64
C ALA A 114 3.29 -5.59 -2.15
N ILE A 115 3.90 -5.87 -3.31
CA ILE A 115 4.18 -7.24 -3.80
C ILE A 115 5.01 -8.01 -2.76
N ASP A 116 5.32 -9.28 -3.01
CA ASP A 116 6.27 -10.01 -2.16
C ASP A 116 7.65 -9.32 -2.21
N LEU A 117 7.84 -8.35 -1.31
CA LEU A 117 9.07 -7.57 -1.25
C LEU A 117 10.28 -8.42 -0.84
N PHE A 118 10.05 -9.54 -0.12
CA PHE A 118 11.12 -10.45 0.30
C PHE A 118 11.66 -11.27 -0.86
N ALA A 119 10.83 -11.53 -1.88
CA ALA A 119 11.21 -12.16 -3.13
C ALA A 119 11.61 -11.16 -4.24
N ALA A 120 11.40 -9.85 -4.00
CA ALA A 120 11.71 -8.81 -4.99
C ALA A 120 13.21 -8.73 -5.31
N PRO A 121 13.58 -8.40 -6.57
CA PRO A 121 14.97 -8.23 -6.97
C PRO A 121 15.73 -7.25 -6.08
N GLU A 122 17.00 -7.53 -5.80
CA GLU A 122 17.91 -6.61 -5.13
C GLU A 122 18.19 -5.36 -5.97
N GLY A 123 18.46 -4.24 -5.30
CA GLY A 123 18.73 -2.95 -5.95
C GLY A 123 17.49 -2.07 -6.09
N ALA A 124 16.30 -2.59 -5.82
CA ALA A 124 15.06 -1.82 -5.77
C ALA A 124 15.00 -0.99 -4.46
N PRO A 125 15.27 0.33 -4.51
CA PRO A 125 15.51 1.10 -3.27
C PRO A 125 14.30 1.08 -2.32
N GLN A 126 13.08 1.09 -2.86
CA GLN A 126 11.86 1.06 -2.06
C GLN A 126 11.65 -0.28 -1.35
N PHE A 127 12.15 -1.40 -1.88
CA PHE A 127 12.05 -2.72 -1.26
C PHE A 127 13.23 -2.99 -0.34
N ASP A 128 14.45 -2.66 -0.77
CA ASP A 128 15.67 -2.91 0.00
C ASP A 128 15.69 -2.12 1.32
N LEU A 129 15.20 -0.87 1.32
CA LEU A 129 15.04 -0.12 2.57
C LEU A 129 14.03 -0.76 3.52
N ARG A 130 12.92 -1.30 3.01
CA ARG A 130 11.94 -2.02 3.82
C ARG A 130 12.51 -3.30 4.39
N LYS A 131 13.12 -4.15 3.55
CA LYS A 131 13.83 -5.37 4.01
C LYS A 131 14.86 -5.07 5.09
N HIS A 132 15.59 -3.96 4.96
CA HIS A 132 16.57 -3.54 5.97
C HIS A 132 15.89 -3.13 7.28
N ALA A 133 14.83 -2.33 7.23
CA ALA A 133 14.07 -1.95 8.41
C ALA A 133 13.42 -3.16 9.09
N ASP A 134 12.84 -4.08 8.31
CA ASP A 134 12.18 -5.28 8.80
C ASP A 134 13.15 -6.18 9.56
N ALA A 135 14.36 -6.38 9.03
CA ALA A 135 15.39 -7.17 9.73
C ALA A 135 15.75 -6.61 11.11
N LEU A 136 15.69 -5.29 11.29
CA LEU A 136 15.93 -4.62 12.57
C LEU A 136 14.68 -4.71 13.48
N ILE A 137 13.50 -4.55 12.93
CA ILE A 137 12.23 -4.56 13.67
C ILE A 137 11.88 -5.98 14.13
N ASP A 138 12.13 -7.01 13.30
CA ASP A 138 11.88 -8.41 13.63
C ASP A 138 12.76 -8.92 14.79
N ALA A 139 13.89 -8.27 15.04
CA ALA A 139 14.73 -8.56 16.20
C ALA A 139 14.16 -8.02 17.53
N LEU A 140 13.11 -7.18 17.48
CA LEU A 140 12.48 -6.59 18.66
C LEU A 140 11.41 -7.53 19.24
N PRO A 141 11.13 -7.44 20.56
CA PRO A 141 10.11 -8.27 21.22
C PRO A 141 8.68 -7.74 20.95
N LEU A 142 8.27 -7.77 19.69
CA LEU A 142 6.96 -7.32 19.19
C LEU A 142 6.29 -8.42 18.36
N GLN A 143 4.98 -8.42 18.30
CA GLN A 143 4.26 -9.12 17.25
C GLN A 143 4.38 -8.28 15.96
N VAL A 144 5.38 -8.55 15.13
CA VAL A 144 5.56 -7.86 13.85
C VAL A 144 4.69 -8.53 12.79
N VAL A 145 3.93 -7.74 12.03
CA VAL A 145 2.98 -8.22 11.01
C VAL A 145 3.26 -7.51 9.69
N HIS A 146 3.83 -8.23 8.74
CA HIS A 146 4.14 -7.75 7.39
C HIS A 146 2.93 -7.99 6.48
N VAL A 147 2.25 -6.94 6.07
CA VAL A 147 1.08 -7.05 5.17
C VAL A 147 1.54 -6.89 3.73
N LEU A 148 1.40 -7.95 2.94
CA LEU A 148 1.70 -7.96 1.52
C LEU A 148 0.39 -8.09 0.72
N ASN A 149 0.14 -7.14 -0.18
CA ASN A 149 -1.12 -7.01 -0.90
C ASN A 149 -1.01 -7.16 -2.43
N GLY A 150 0.16 -7.53 -2.94
CA GLY A 150 0.44 -7.41 -4.36
C GLY A 150 0.64 -5.95 -4.79
N ALA A 151 0.50 -5.66 -6.07
CA ALA A 151 0.50 -4.28 -6.54
C ALA A 151 -0.88 -3.63 -6.29
N PHE A 152 -0.89 -2.31 -6.09
CA PHE A 152 -2.14 -1.59 -5.90
C PHE A 152 -2.88 -1.39 -7.23
N MET A 153 -4.13 -1.85 -7.33
CA MET A 153 -4.99 -1.60 -8.50
C MET A 153 -5.09 -0.11 -8.80
N ASP A 154 -5.23 0.71 -7.75
CA ASP A 154 -5.36 2.17 -7.81
C ASP A 154 -4.17 2.85 -8.49
N MET A 155 -2.97 2.24 -8.41
CA MET A 155 -1.76 2.78 -9.04
C MET A 155 -1.48 2.17 -10.40
N MET A 156 -1.67 0.86 -10.54
CA MET A 156 -1.33 0.13 -11.77
C MET A 156 -2.30 0.41 -12.90
N LEU A 157 -3.58 0.59 -12.57
CA LEU A 157 -4.64 0.82 -13.56
C LEU A 157 -4.96 2.30 -13.76
N ASP A 158 -4.39 3.20 -12.95
CA ASP A 158 -4.50 4.64 -13.16
C ASP A 158 -3.62 5.08 -14.36
N PRO A 159 -4.22 5.69 -15.41
CA PRO A 159 -3.47 6.15 -16.59
C PRO A 159 -2.37 7.18 -16.30
N GLU A 160 -2.50 7.94 -15.21
CA GLU A 160 -1.53 8.97 -14.82
C GLU A 160 -0.36 8.42 -14.01
N THR A 161 -0.50 7.20 -13.47
CA THR A 161 0.55 6.55 -12.67
C THR A 161 1.31 5.50 -13.49
N ALA A 162 0.93 4.24 -13.44
CA ALA A 162 1.58 3.17 -14.21
C ALA A 162 0.96 3.00 -15.62
N GLY A 163 -0.34 3.24 -15.73
CA GLY A 163 -1.03 3.37 -16.99
C GLY A 163 -1.00 2.11 -17.87
N ILE A 164 -1.25 0.93 -17.26
CA ILE A 164 -1.34 -0.32 -18.03
C ILE A 164 -2.40 -0.17 -19.14
N VAL A 165 -3.51 0.48 -18.82
CA VAL A 165 -4.60 0.75 -19.78
C VAL A 165 -4.95 2.24 -19.77
N ASN A 166 -5.19 2.80 -20.96
CA ASN A 166 -5.69 4.17 -21.13
C ASN A 166 -6.86 4.17 -22.10
N LEU A 167 -8.07 4.25 -21.57
CA LEU A 167 -9.31 4.29 -22.35
C LEU A 167 -9.53 5.60 -23.11
N GLN A 168 -8.88 6.71 -22.70
CA GLN A 168 -9.01 7.98 -23.44
C GLN A 168 -8.36 7.90 -24.82
N ASN A 169 -7.24 7.16 -24.89
CA ASN A 169 -6.44 7.02 -26.11
C ASN A 169 -6.61 5.64 -26.78
N ASN A 170 -7.43 4.75 -26.19
CA ASN A 170 -7.56 3.33 -26.59
C ASN A 170 -6.21 2.63 -26.71
N THR A 171 -5.37 2.78 -25.70
CA THR A 171 -4.03 2.18 -25.67
C THR A 171 -3.84 1.31 -24.42
N ALA A 172 -2.98 0.29 -24.56
CA ALA A 172 -2.48 -0.48 -23.44
C ALA A 172 -0.96 -0.64 -23.56
N ARG A 173 -0.30 -0.76 -22.42
CA ARG A 173 1.15 -0.96 -22.34
C ARG A 173 1.46 -2.12 -21.43
N LEU A 174 2.40 -2.96 -21.83
CA LEU A 174 2.85 -4.09 -21.01
C LEU A 174 4.35 -4.29 -21.11
N TRP A 175 4.89 -5.00 -20.15
CA TRP A 175 6.24 -5.53 -20.11
C TRP A 175 6.18 -7.06 -20.14
N GLY A 176 7.24 -7.71 -20.66
CA GLY A 176 7.30 -9.16 -20.80
C GLY A 176 6.40 -9.69 -21.91
N THR A 177 5.89 -10.89 -21.74
CA THR A 177 4.93 -11.51 -22.66
C THR A 177 3.50 -11.03 -22.41
N GLY A 178 3.25 -10.47 -21.24
CA GLY A 178 1.93 -10.11 -20.75
C GLY A 178 1.16 -11.26 -20.09
N ASP A 179 1.75 -12.46 -20.04
CA ASP A 179 1.15 -13.66 -19.41
C ASP A 179 1.76 -13.99 -18.05
N GLU A 180 2.74 -13.23 -17.59
CA GLU A 180 3.32 -13.37 -16.26
C GLU A 180 2.28 -13.02 -15.20
N PRO A 181 1.96 -13.95 -14.26
CA PRO A 181 0.93 -13.72 -13.26
C PRO A 181 1.46 -12.89 -12.09
N PHE A 182 0.60 -12.02 -11.56
CA PHE A 182 0.86 -11.20 -10.38
C PHE A 182 -0.42 -10.93 -9.58
N ASN A 183 -0.25 -10.50 -8.32
CA ASN A 183 -1.38 -10.16 -7.46
C ASN A 183 -1.68 -8.65 -7.48
N LEU A 184 -2.97 -8.32 -7.45
CA LEU A 184 -3.49 -6.97 -7.33
C LEU A 184 -4.51 -6.87 -6.20
N THR A 185 -4.48 -5.74 -5.48
CA THR A 185 -5.47 -5.41 -4.44
C THR A 185 -5.71 -3.91 -4.45
N THR A 186 -6.91 -3.45 -4.10
CA THR A 186 -7.17 -2.02 -3.92
C THR A 186 -6.53 -1.52 -2.63
N ALA A 187 -6.25 -0.21 -2.57
CA ALA A 187 -5.77 0.42 -1.34
C ALA A 187 -6.81 0.31 -0.21
N ASP A 188 -8.10 0.37 -0.54
CA ASP A 188 -9.19 0.26 0.44
C ASP A 188 -9.31 -1.15 1.01
N ASP A 189 -9.26 -2.21 0.18
CA ASP A 189 -9.28 -3.59 0.65
C ASP A 189 -8.04 -3.92 1.50
N THR A 190 -6.87 -3.43 1.10
CA THR A 190 -5.62 -3.56 1.87
C THR A 190 -5.77 -2.90 3.24
N ALA A 191 -6.35 -1.71 3.27
CA ALA A 191 -6.60 -0.97 4.50
C ALA A 191 -7.60 -1.69 5.41
N HIS A 192 -8.68 -2.21 4.84
CA HIS A 192 -9.70 -2.95 5.59
C HIS A 192 -9.12 -4.23 6.19
N PHE A 193 -8.38 -5.00 5.40
CA PHE A 193 -7.69 -6.20 5.89
C PHE A 193 -6.70 -5.87 7.01
N THR A 194 -5.89 -4.81 6.86
CA THR A 194 -4.95 -4.34 7.88
C THR A 194 -5.66 -3.92 9.16
N ALA A 195 -6.78 -3.19 9.06
CA ALA A 195 -7.58 -2.79 10.20
C ALA A 195 -8.16 -3.98 10.97
N ARG A 196 -8.52 -5.07 10.27
CA ARG A 196 -8.96 -6.33 10.90
C ARG A 196 -7.80 -7.04 11.59
N LEU A 197 -6.64 -7.12 10.95
CA LEU A 197 -5.43 -7.68 11.56
C LEU A 197 -5.01 -6.91 12.81
N ALA A 198 -5.12 -5.58 12.81
CA ALA A 198 -4.73 -4.74 13.94
C ALA A 198 -5.52 -5.07 15.21
N THR A 199 -6.79 -5.43 15.07
CA THR A 199 -7.71 -5.75 16.19
C THR A 199 -7.90 -7.25 16.40
N ASP A 200 -7.24 -8.10 15.64
CA ASP A 200 -7.31 -9.55 15.80
C ASP A 200 -6.80 -9.98 17.18
N PRO A 201 -7.55 -10.79 17.93
CA PRO A 201 -7.12 -11.23 19.26
C PRO A 201 -6.00 -12.26 19.23
N GLU A 202 -5.79 -12.96 18.12
CA GLU A 202 -4.77 -13.99 17.97
C GLU A 202 -3.37 -13.40 17.79
N ASP A 203 -2.34 -14.21 18.02
CA ASP A 203 -0.99 -13.90 17.55
C ASP A 203 -0.92 -14.14 16.05
N ILE A 204 -0.68 -13.06 15.32
CA ILE A 204 -0.63 -13.06 13.86
C ILE A 204 0.74 -12.57 13.34
N SER A 205 1.81 -12.77 14.11
CA SER A 205 3.17 -12.39 13.69
C SER A 205 3.57 -13.00 12.36
N GLY A 206 4.44 -12.30 11.63
CA GLY A 206 4.99 -12.72 10.35
C GLY A 206 4.21 -12.19 9.14
N VAL A 207 4.44 -12.79 7.99
CA VAL A 207 3.87 -12.34 6.70
C VAL A 207 2.39 -12.72 6.60
N ARG A 208 1.56 -11.75 6.23
CA ARG A 208 0.13 -11.86 5.98
C ARG A 208 -0.18 -11.33 4.57
N THR A 209 -0.70 -12.18 3.73
CA THR A 209 -0.96 -11.87 2.33
C THR A 209 -2.44 -11.72 2.04
N VAL A 210 -2.80 -10.73 1.27
CA VAL A 210 -4.16 -10.48 0.77
C VAL A 210 -4.12 -10.18 -0.72
N SER A 211 -5.10 -10.66 -1.48
CA SER A 211 -5.17 -10.41 -2.92
C SER A 211 -6.61 -10.32 -3.39
N GLY A 212 -6.99 -9.19 -4.01
CA GLY A 212 -8.27 -9.02 -4.68
C GLY A 212 -8.34 -9.77 -6.01
N ALA A 213 -7.19 -9.92 -6.69
CA ALA A 213 -7.08 -10.67 -7.94
C ALA A 213 -5.66 -11.20 -8.15
N GLU A 214 -5.55 -12.42 -8.66
CA GLU A 214 -4.38 -12.89 -9.40
C GLU A 214 -4.67 -12.74 -10.89
N THR A 215 -3.81 -12.08 -11.63
CA THR A 215 -4.07 -11.68 -13.01
C THR A 215 -2.77 -11.52 -13.83
N THR A 216 -2.91 -11.20 -15.12
CA THR A 216 -1.81 -10.90 -16.04
C THR A 216 -2.12 -9.60 -16.79
N PHE A 217 -1.13 -8.99 -17.45
CA PHE A 217 -1.38 -7.82 -18.31
C PHE A 217 -2.39 -8.13 -19.41
N ASN A 218 -2.25 -9.28 -20.09
CA ASN A 218 -3.15 -9.69 -21.15
C ASN A 218 -4.58 -9.89 -20.64
N ALA A 219 -4.77 -10.42 -19.43
CA ALA A 219 -6.09 -10.55 -18.82
C ALA A 219 -6.72 -9.20 -18.48
N ILE A 220 -5.94 -8.23 -17.97
CA ILE A 220 -6.40 -6.86 -17.72
C ILE A 220 -6.86 -6.20 -19.02
N ILE A 221 -6.06 -6.32 -20.07
CA ILE A 221 -6.36 -5.75 -21.39
C ILE A 221 -7.65 -6.35 -21.95
N ALA A 222 -7.74 -7.68 -22.00
CA ALA A 222 -8.92 -8.38 -22.55
C ALA A 222 -10.19 -8.05 -21.77
N GLU A 223 -10.13 -7.95 -20.44
CA GLU A 223 -11.30 -7.60 -19.63
C GLU A 223 -11.69 -6.13 -19.83
N THR A 224 -10.73 -5.23 -20.02
CA THR A 224 -11.00 -3.83 -20.32
C THR A 224 -11.65 -3.67 -21.70
N GLU A 225 -11.14 -4.35 -22.72
CA GLU A 225 -11.73 -4.36 -24.07
C GLU A 225 -13.17 -4.86 -24.06
N ARG A 226 -13.41 -5.94 -23.33
CA ARG A 226 -14.74 -6.54 -23.16
C ARG A 226 -15.73 -5.56 -22.49
N LEU A 227 -15.31 -4.88 -21.42
CA LEU A 227 -16.16 -3.95 -20.66
C LEU A 227 -16.43 -2.65 -21.42
N ALA A 228 -15.44 -2.16 -22.15
CA ALA A 228 -15.52 -0.90 -22.89
C ALA A 228 -16.05 -1.07 -24.32
N ASP A 229 -16.30 -2.30 -24.78
CA ASP A 229 -16.67 -2.64 -26.17
C ASP A 229 -15.74 -1.95 -27.19
N THR A 230 -14.43 -2.09 -26.97
CA THR A 230 -13.37 -1.44 -27.77
C THR A 230 -12.20 -2.37 -27.97
N THR A 231 -11.31 -2.01 -28.88
CA THR A 231 -10.00 -2.66 -29.04
C THR A 231 -8.91 -1.70 -28.66
N LEU A 232 -7.95 -2.15 -27.87
CA LEU A 232 -6.82 -1.36 -27.41
C LEU A 232 -5.59 -1.59 -28.31
N ALA A 233 -4.91 -0.52 -28.67
CA ALA A 233 -3.61 -0.62 -29.31
C ALA A 233 -2.56 -0.99 -28.26
N VAL A 234 -2.11 -2.25 -28.29
CA VAL A 234 -1.16 -2.77 -27.30
C VAL A 234 0.26 -2.45 -27.71
N GLN A 235 1.02 -1.84 -26.78
CA GLN A 235 2.46 -1.58 -26.90
C GLN A 235 3.23 -2.45 -25.92
N ILE A 236 4.09 -3.33 -26.42
CA ILE A 236 5.09 -4.04 -25.61
C ILE A 236 6.28 -3.09 -25.42
N LEU A 237 6.60 -2.77 -24.16
CA LEU A 237 7.65 -1.80 -23.82
C LEU A 237 9.04 -2.44 -23.76
N GLY A 238 9.12 -3.75 -23.61
CA GLY A 238 10.33 -4.55 -23.47
C GLY A 238 10.10 -5.75 -22.56
N ASP A 239 11.18 -6.40 -22.18
CA ASP A 239 11.17 -7.58 -21.30
C ASP A 239 11.87 -7.32 -19.94
N ALA A 240 12.07 -8.39 -19.16
CA ALA A 240 12.74 -8.30 -17.86
C ALA A 240 14.19 -7.82 -17.97
N ASP A 241 14.90 -8.15 -19.06
CA ASP A 241 16.30 -7.73 -19.26
C ASP A 241 16.37 -6.24 -19.61
N ASP A 242 15.41 -5.73 -20.39
CA ASP A 242 15.27 -4.29 -20.62
C ASP A 242 15.00 -3.54 -19.31
N LEU A 243 14.10 -4.04 -18.45
CA LEU A 243 13.84 -3.43 -17.15
C LEU A 243 15.08 -3.47 -16.24
N ARG A 244 15.80 -4.59 -16.19
CA ARG A 244 17.08 -4.69 -15.44
C ARG A 244 18.09 -3.67 -15.94
N ARG A 245 18.21 -3.50 -17.26
CA ARG A 245 19.12 -2.52 -17.86
C ARG A 245 18.69 -1.09 -17.48
N ILE A 246 17.42 -0.74 -17.64
CA ILE A 246 16.90 0.61 -17.30
C ILE A 246 17.15 0.92 -15.82
N THR A 247 16.89 -0.03 -14.94
CA THR A 247 17.07 0.17 -13.50
C THR A 247 18.54 0.24 -13.08
N ALA A 248 19.42 -0.51 -13.73
CA ALA A 248 20.86 -0.50 -13.46
C ALA A 248 21.57 0.76 -14.00
N GLU A 249 21.10 1.33 -15.13
CA GLU A 249 21.67 2.51 -15.75
C GLU A 249 21.14 3.83 -15.18
N ALA A 250 20.10 3.77 -14.33
CA ALA A 250 19.51 4.98 -13.76
C ALA A 250 20.46 5.68 -12.79
N ALA A 251 20.75 6.96 -13.05
CA ALA A 251 21.62 7.78 -12.21
C ALA A 251 21.04 7.97 -10.78
N ASP A 252 19.73 8.05 -10.66
CA ASP A 252 18.99 7.99 -9.38
C ASP A 252 18.03 6.80 -9.42
N PRO A 253 18.24 5.73 -8.63
CA PRO A 253 17.35 4.58 -8.58
C PRO A 253 15.89 4.92 -8.21
N TRP A 254 15.66 6.04 -7.53
CA TRP A 254 14.32 6.50 -7.18
C TRP A 254 13.54 7.08 -8.37
N SER A 255 14.23 7.53 -9.41
CA SER A 255 13.58 8.02 -10.63
C SER A 255 12.91 6.92 -11.46
N VAL A 256 13.25 5.66 -11.20
CA VAL A 256 12.77 4.47 -11.94
C VAL A 256 12.01 3.50 -11.05
N ILE A 257 11.33 4.00 -10.01
CA ILE A 257 10.53 3.17 -9.07
C ILE A 257 9.47 2.35 -9.80
N ILE A 258 8.79 2.93 -10.77
CA ILE A 258 7.74 2.23 -11.55
C ILE A 258 8.34 1.05 -12.32
N GLN A 259 9.53 1.20 -12.89
CA GLN A 259 10.24 0.12 -13.58
C GLN A 259 10.61 -1.01 -12.60
N TRP A 260 10.99 -0.69 -11.37
CA TRP A 260 11.22 -1.69 -10.34
C TRP A 260 9.93 -2.45 -9.97
N TYR A 261 8.77 -1.77 -9.92
CA TYR A 261 7.49 -2.45 -9.72
C TYR A 261 7.17 -3.37 -10.89
N PHE A 262 7.31 -2.91 -12.15
CA PHE A 262 7.08 -3.75 -13.32
C PHE A 262 8.03 -4.94 -13.38
N LEU A 263 9.33 -4.73 -13.09
CA LEU A 263 10.30 -5.83 -13.03
C LEU A 263 9.87 -6.88 -12.01
N SER A 264 9.43 -6.43 -10.84
CA SER A 264 8.97 -7.34 -9.79
C SER A 264 7.67 -8.06 -10.21
N MET A 265 6.72 -7.37 -10.84
CA MET A 265 5.46 -7.98 -11.30
C MET A 265 5.69 -9.09 -12.32
N ILE A 266 6.70 -8.99 -13.18
CA ILE A 266 6.98 -10.02 -14.22
C ILE A 266 8.03 -11.04 -13.82
N THR A 267 8.69 -10.89 -12.66
CA THR A 267 9.76 -11.82 -12.24
C THR A 267 9.51 -12.49 -10.89
N VAL A 268 8.66 -11.89 -10.03
CA VAL A 268 8.29 -12.47 -8.73
C VAL A 268 6.99 -13.26 -8.92
N PRO A 269 6.95 -14.54 -8.53
CA PRO A 269 5.73 -15.31 -8.61
C PRO A 269 4.61 -14.73 -7.72
N PRO A 270 3.34 -14.94 -8.06
CA PRO A 270 2.23 -14.54 -7.22
C PRO A 270 2.28 -15.26 -5.86
N PHE A 271 1.55 -14.75 -4.89
CA PHE A 271 1.45 -15.37 -3.57
C PHE A 271 0.96 -16.81 -3.68
N THR A 272 1.71 -17.75 -3.11
CA THR A 272 1.32 -19.16 -3.08
C THR A 272 0.07 -19.44 -2.23
N ARG A 273 -0.21 -18.54 -1.28
CA ARG A 273 -1.37 -18.56 -0.39
C ARG A 273 -1.78 -17.13 -0.06
N THR A 274 -3.08 -16.90 0.06
CA THR A 274 -3.62 -15.65 0.59
C THR A 274 -4.47 -15.93 1.82
N GLU A 275 -4.56 -14.96 2.71
CA GLU A 275 -5.40 -15.06 3.91
C GLU A 275 -6.78 -14.41 3.72
N ASN A 276 -7.25 -14.28 2.49
CA ASN A 276 -8.57 -13.73 2.18
C ASN A 276 -9.70 -14.38 2.98
N HIS A 277 -9.56 -15.67 3.30
CA HIS A 277 -10.53 -16.44 4.05
C HIS A 277 -10.54 -16.15 5.55
N ARG A 278 -9.50 -15.45 6.08
CA ARG A 278 -9.39 -15.15 7.51
C ARG A 278 -10.54 -14.26 8.00
N TYR A 279 -10.97 -13.34 7.15
CA TYR A 279 -12.08 -12.44 7.43
C TYR A 279 -13.12 -12.55 6.32
N PRO A 280 -13.98 -13.59 6.36
CA PRO A 280 -14.90 -13.88 5.26
C PRO A 280 -15.95 -12.79 5.02
N GLU A 281 -16.14 -11.88 5.98
CA GLU A 281 -16.98 -10.71 5.81
C GLU A 281 -16.37 -9.65 4.88
N LEU A 282 -15.06 -9.69 4.65
CA LEU A 282 -14.38 -8.78 3.72
C LEU A 282 -14.58 -9.29 2.29
N GLN A 283 -15.43 -8.60 1.54
CA GLN A 283 -15.62 -8.87 0.12
C GLN A 283 -14.62 -8.05 -0.68
N LEU A 284 -13.46 -8.65 -0.97
CA LEU A 284 -12.41 -7.98 -1.71
C LEU A 284 -12.86 -7.61 -3.13
N THR A 285 -12.40 -6.48 -3.60
CA THR A 285 -12.68 -5.97 -4.94
C THR A 285 -11.96 -6.83 -5.97
N THR A 286 -12.73 -7.48 -6.84
CA THR A 286 -12.19 -8.23 -7.98
C THR A 286 -11.74 -7.30 -9.09
N LEU A 287 -10.85 -7.76 -9.98
CA LEU A 287 -10.44 -7.00 -11.16
C LEU A 287 -11.64 -6.54 -12.00
N ASN A 288 -12.59 -7.44 -12.26
CA ASN A 288 -13.80 -7.12 -13.02
C ASN A 288 -14.60 -5.99 -12.38
N ARG A 289 -14.84 -6.06 -11.06
CA ARG A 289 -15.57 -5.01 -10.33
C ARG A 289 -14.83 -3.67 -10.42
N TYR A 290 -13.52 -3.65 -10.17
CA TYR A 290 -12.70 -2.45 -10.23
C TYR A 290 -12.77 -1.79 -11.61
N LEU A 291 -12.56 -2.57 -12.68
CA LEU A 291 -12.63 -2.07 -14.08
C LEU A 291 -14.02 -1.60 -14.46
N THR A 292 -15.07 -2.28 -13.98
CA THR A 292 -16.48 -1.86 -14.22
C THR A 292 -16.74 -0.49 -13.59
N ASP A 293 -16.36 -0.30 -12.34
CA ASP A 293 -16.56 0.96 -11.60
C ASP A 293 -15.75 2.10 -12.24
N ALA A 294 -14.50 1.85 -12.64
CA ALA A 294 -13.64 2.80 -13.33
C ALA A 294 -14.21 3.19 -14.72
N HIS A 295 -14.72 2.23 -15.48
CA HIS A 295 -15.36 2.48 -16.79
C HIS A 295 -16.64 3.32 -16.64
N GLN A 296 -17.46 3.04 -15.63
CA GLN A 296 -18.68 3.83 -15.37
C GLN A 296 -18.31 5.27 -15.00
N ALA A 297 -17.31 5.49 -14.14
CA ALA A 297 -16.83 6.82 -13.79
C ALA A 297 -16.33 7.59 -15.03
N HIS A 298 -15.58 6.94 -15.91
CA HIS A 298 -15.08 7.52 -17.16
C HIS A 298 -16.25 7.98 -18.09
N ARG A 299 -17.28 7.17 -18.24
CA ARG A 299 -18.46 7.52 -19.06
C ARG A 299 -19.22 8.73 -18.51
N VAL A 300 -19.36 8.84 -17.19
CA VAL A 300 -20.03 10.00 -16.56
C VAL A 300 -19.27 11.30 -16.86
N LEU A 301 -17.95 11.28 -16.76
CA LEU A 301 -17.11 12.45 -17.07
C LEU A 301 -17.21 12.88 -18.53
N GLN A 302 -17.27 11.93 -19.48
CA GLN A 302 -17.43 12.23 -20.90
C GLN A 302 -18.78 12.90 -21.20
N THR A 303 -19.86 12.48 -20.54
CA THR A 303 -21.21 13.07 -20.75
C THR A 303 -21.31 14.47 -20.13
N GLN A 304 -20.64 14.77 -19.04
CA GLN A 304 -20.62 16.09 -18.42
C GLN A 304 -19.73 17.10 -19.15
N GLY A 305 -18.68 16.65 -19.84
CA GLY A 305 -17.80 17.50 -20.64
C GLY A 305 -18.36 17.90 -22.01
N GLN A 306 -19.50 17.32 -22.42
CA GLN A 306 -20.22 17.62 -23.70
C GLN A 306 -21.44 18.49 -23.48
N SER A 307 -21.79 18.89 -22.29
CA SER A 307 -22.88 19.81 -21.92
C SER A 307 -22.33 21.18 -21.54
#